data_37889bf19f196f0953163c7616428931
#
_entry.id   37889bf19f196f0953163c7616428931
#
_cell.length_a   1.000
_cell.length_b   1.000
_cell.length_c   1.000
_cell.angle_alpha   90.00
_cell.angle_beta   90.00
_cell.angle_gamma   90.00
#
_symmetry.space_group_name_H-M   'P 1'
#
loop_
_entity.id
_entity.type
_entity.pdbx_description
1 polymer ?
#
loop_
_entity_poly.entity_id
_entity_poly.type
_entity_poly.pdbx_seq_one_letter_code
_entity_poly.pdbx_strand_id
1 'polypeptide(L)'
;MSLSSLANVVSHLNNVTTARLGLASIPNTKMNLKLSLALMKDGYISSVVRAGKVPPPPHALLGHPSPINEVAEIEPVTQSNVASRRLWLGLKYWQSEPVLGKMSVVSKPKRKINLDVPGLRRVIRGERSDTVEGLRSPGESLYLTTDRGFMEARECVEKKVGGLVMFRVK
;
A
#
# COMPACT_ATOMS: atom_id res chain seq x y z
N MET A 1 16.34 2.25 2.33
CA MET A 1 14.86 2.09 2.49
C MET A 1 14.50 2.51 3.92
N SER A 2 13.62 3.48 4.11
CA SER A 2 13.30 3.99 5.46
C SER A 2 12.03 3.31 6.00
N LEU A 3 12.20 2.42 6.97
CA LEU A 3 11.07 1.78 7.68
C LEU A 3 10.28 2.78 8.53
N SER A 4 10.92 3.88 8.97
CA SER A 4 10.21 4.96 9.67
C SER A 4 9.23 5.68 8.75
N SER A 5 9.61 5.95 7.50
CA SER A 5 8.69 6.53 6.50
C SER A 5 7.50 5.60 6.22
N LEU A 6 7.74 4.28 6.14
CA LEU A 6 6.67 3.28 6.01
C LEU A 6 5.71 3.34 7.21
N ALA A 7 6.24 3.37 8.44
CA ALA A 7 5.42 3.44 9.65
C ALA A 7 4.52 4.69 9.66
N ASN A 8 5.06 5.83 9.24
CA ASN A 8 4.29 7.07 9.15
C ASN A 8 3.14 6.96 8.12
N VAL A 9 3.41 6.34 6.96
CA VAL A 9 2.38 6.11 5.92
C VAL A 9 1.31 5.16 6.43
N VAL A 10 1.68 4.05 7.07
CA VAL A 10 0.73 3.09 7.65
C VAL A 10 -0.16 3.76 8.71
N SER A 11 0.44 4.55 9.61
CA SER A 11 -0.33 5.29 10.63
C SER A 11 -1.25 6.32 9.99
N HIS A 12 -0.78 7.04 8.96
CA HIS A 12 -1.60 7.99 8.23
C HIS A 12 -2.80 7.32 7.55
N LEU A 13 -2.60 6.20 6.86
CA LEU A 13 -3.67 5.46 6.22
C LEU A 13 -4.70 4.94 7.23
N ASN A 14 -4.26 4.41 8.37
CA ASN A 14 -5.17 4.02 9.45
C ASN A 14 -6.01 5.20 9.98
N ASN A 15 -5.40 6.37 10.14
CA ASN A 15 -6.14 7.56 10.59
C ASN A 15 -7.17 8.01 9.55
N VAL A 16 -6.80 7.98 8.26
CA VAL A 16 -7.69 8.34 7.16
C VAL A 16 -8.88 7.39 7.05
N THR A 17 -8.64 6.07 7.18
CA THR A 17 -9.73 5.07 7.15
C THR A 17 -10.63 5.19 8.37
N THR A 18 -10.07 5.45 9.56
CA THR A 18 -10.85 5.69 10.78
C THR A 18 -11.70 6.95 10.66
N ALA A 19 -11.16 8.02 10.05
CA ALA A 19 -11.90 9.25 9.77
C ALA A 19 -12.88 9.13 8.59
N ARG A 20 -12.95 7.96 7.93
CA ARG A 20 -13.82 7.69 6.76
C ARG A 20 -13.64 8.67 5.61
N LEU A 21 -12.41 9.10 5.34
CA LEU A 21 -12.09 9.97 4.22
C LEU A 21 -11.93 9.14 2.93
N GLY A 22 -12.49 9.64 1.83
CA GLY A 22 -12.39 8.96 0.52
C GLY A 22 -11.04 9.13 -0.17
N LEU A 23 -10.22 10.06 0.30
CA LEU A 23 -8.97 10.44 -0.35
C LEU A 23 -7.85 10.59 0.67
N ALA A 24 -6.69 10.03 0.34
CA ALA A 24 -5.47 10.15 1.13
C ALA A 24 -4.31 10.66 0.29
N SER A 25 -3.44 11.49 0.84
CA SER A 25 -2.21 11.93 0.17
C SER A 25 -0.98 11.46 0.94
N ILE A 26 -0.05 10.81 0.26
CA ILE A 26 1.20 10.33 0.84
C ILE A 26 2.41 10.88 0.07
N PRO A 27 3.60 10.96 0.70
CA PRO A 27 4.82 11.40 0.03
C PRO A 27 5.16 10.54 -1.19
N ASN A 28 5.58 11.19 -2.27
CA ASN A 28 6.00 10.51 -3.50
C ASN A 28 7.40 9.92 -3.35
N THR A 29 7.49 8.69 -2.84
CA THR A 29 8.72 7.91 -2.80
C THR A 29 8.57 6.62 -3.59
N LYS A 30 9.68 6.06 -4.07
CA LYS A 30 9.67 4.77 -4.79
C LYS A 30 9.03 3.65 -3.95
N MET A 31 9.24 3.67 -2.63
CA MET A 31 8.68 2.70 -1.71
C MET A 31 7.17 2.87 -1.57
N ASN A 32 6.71 4.09 -1.32
CA ASN A 32 5.28 4.39 -1.18
C ASN A 32 4.51 4.10 -2.47
N LEU A 33 5.12 4.36 -3.63
CA LEU A 33 4.53 4.00 -4.91
C LEU A 33 4.36 2.48 -5.05
N LYS A 34 5.40 1.69 -4.74
CA LYS A 34 5.32 0.22 -4.78
C LYS A 34 4.26 -0.31 -3.81
N LEU A 35 4.21 0.23 -2.59
CA LEU A 35 3.18 -0.09 -1.60
C LEU A 35 1.78 0.21 -2.14
N SER A 36 1.56 1.41 -2.66
CA SER A 36 0.25 1.83 -3.18
C SER A 36 -0.20 0.96 -4.37
N LEU A 37 0.72 0.65 -5.28
CA LEU A 37 0.42 -0.22 -6.42
C LEU A 37 0.09 -1.66 -5.98
N ALA A 38 0.78 -2.19 -4.96
CA ALA A 38 0.44 -3.50 -4.41
C ALA A 38 -0.95 -3.51 -3.76
N LEU A 39 -1.27 -2.49 -2.94
CA LEU A 39 -2.60 -2.35 -2.35
C LEU A 39 -3.71 -2.18 -3.41
N MET A 40 -3.41 -1.50 -4.53
CA MET A 40 -4.33 -1.38 -5.65
C MET A 40 -4.50 -2.71 -6.39
N LYS A 41 -3.42 -3.45 -6.63
CA LYS A 41 -3.44 -4.78 -7.25
C LYS A 41 -4.30 -5.76 -6.47
N ASP A 42 -4.18 -5.75 -5.14
CA ASP A 42 -4.93 -6.62 -4.24
C ASP A 42 -6.35 -6.09 -3.91
N GLY A 43 -6.70 -4.94 -4.47
CA GLY A 43 -8.06 -4.40 -4.43
C GLY A 43 -8.43 -3.59 -3.19
N TYR A 44 -7.50 -3.30 -2.28
CA TYR A 44 -7.77 -2.50 -1.08
C TYR A 44 -8.04 -1.02 -1.36
N ILE A 45 -7.45 -0.48 -2.43
CA ILE A 45 -7.65 0.91 -2.86
C ILE A 45 -8.14 0.95 -4.31
N SER A 46 -8.85 2.01 -4.67
CA SER A 46 -9.46 2.15 -6.00
C SER A 46 -8.49 2.70 -7.04
N SER A 47 -7.71 3.69 -6.66
CA SER A 47 -6.83 4.40 -7.58
C SER A 47 -5.58 4.94 -6.92
N VAL A 48 -4.54 5.12 -7.74
CA VAL A 48 -3.27 5.75 -7.34
C VAL A 48 -2.92 6.77 -8.40
N VAL A 49 -2.90 8.04 -8.04
CA VAL A 49 -2.58 9.14 -8.96
C VAL A 49 -1.41 9.95 -8.40
N ARG A 50 -0.46 10.28 -9.24
CA ARG A 50 0.66 11.14 -8.89
C ARG A 50 0.33 12.57 -9.34
N ALA A 51 0.11 13.47 -8.39
CA ALA A 51 -0.26 14.85 -8.65
C ALA A 51 0.47 15.84 -7.74
N GLY A 52 0.16 17.11 -7.84
CA GLY A 52 0.73 18.17 -7.02
C GLY A 52 0.29 18.12 -5.56
N LYS A 53 0.42 19.26 -4.87
CA LYS A 53 -0.04 19.42 -3.48
C LYS A 53 -1.56 19.46 -3.38
N VAL A 54 -2.22 19.94 -4.43
CA VAL A 54 -3.68 19.99 -4.54
C VAL A 54 -4.18 18.64 -5.06
N PRO A 55 -5.32 18.14 -4.56
CA PRO A 55 -5.89 16.88 -5.05
C PRO A 55 -6.22 17.01 -6.55
N PRO A 56 -6.00 15.94 -7.33
CA PRO A 56 -6.42 15.93 -8.72
C PRO A 56 -7.96 15.95 -8.82
N PRO A 57 -8.52 16.35 -9.96
CA PRO A 57 -9.97 16.39 -10.14
C PRO A 57 -10.59 14.99 -10.00
N PRO A 58 -11.86 14.89 -9.58
CA PRO A 58 -12.52 13.60 -9.30
C PRO A 58 -12.50 12.60 -10.45
N HIS A 59 -12.59 13.05 -11.69
CA HIS A 59 -12.54 12.17 -12.85
C HIS A 59 -11.18 11.46 -13.01
N ALA A 60 -10.08 12.11 -12.64
CA ALA A 60 -8.75 11.49 -12.67
C ALA A 60 -8.54 10.45 -11.57
N LEU A 61 -9.25 10.60 -10.43
CA LEU A 61 -9.16 9.68 -9.28
C LEU A 61 -10.11 8.49 -9.41
N LEU A 62 -11.31 8.72 -9.89
CA LEU A 62 -12.39 7.73 -9.88
C LEU A 62 -12.66 7.11 -11.26
N GLY A 63 -11.90 7.51 -12.28
CA GLY A 63 -12.11 7.04 -13.65
C GLY A 63 -13.40 7.52 -14.27
N HIS A 64 -14.00 8.59 -13.76
CA HIS A 64 -15.15 9.23 -14.40
C HIS A 64 -14.73 9.84 -15.73
N PRO A 65 -15.58 9.78 -16.75
CA PRO A 65 -15.30 10.44 -18.01
C PRO A 65 -15.07 11.93 -17.79
N SER A 66 -14.00 12.46 -18.38
CA SER A 66 -13.74 13.90 -18.35
C SER A 66 -14.89 14.63 -19.01
N PRO A 67 -15.40 15.71 -18.44
CA PRO A 67 -16.29 16.61 -19.16
C PRO A 67 -15.57 17.06 -20.44
N ILE A 68 -16.26 17.06 -21.55
CA ILE A 68 -15.71 17.25 -22.93
C ILE A 68 -14.83 18.51 -23.07
N ASN A 69 -15.01 19.48 -22.17
CA ASN A 69 -14.33 20.77 -22.20
C ASN A 69 -13.25 20.97 -21.14
N GLU A 70 -13.07 20.02 -20.22
CA GLU A 70 -12.06 20.11 -19.15
C GLU A 70 -11.11 18.90 -19.24
N VAL A 71 -10.17 18.95 -20.14
CA VAL A 71 -8.98 18.11 -20.03
C VAL A 71 -8.16 18.68 -18.86
N ALA A 72 -8.45 18.21 -17.65
CA ALA A 72 -7.58 18.49 -16.53
C ALA A 72 -6.25 17.78 -16.81
N GLU A 73 -5.35 18.49 -17.45
CA GLU A 73 -4.00 18.02 -17.70
C GLU A 73 -3.32 17.80 -16.34
N ILE A 74 -3.20 16.54 -15.96
CA ILE A 74 -2.32 16.17 -14.86
C ILE A 74 -0.91 16.50 -15.34
N GLU A 75 -0.36 17.57 -14.79
CA GLU A 75 0.98 18.02 -15.13
C GLU A 75 1.98 16.85 -15.05
N PRO A 76 2.73 16.56 -16.12
CA PRO A 76 3.64 15.42 -16.14
C PRO A 76 4.71 15.55 -15.06
N VAL A 77 5.14 14.42 -14.52
CA VAL A 77 6.19 14.39 -13.51
C VAL A 77 7.54 14.59 -14.19
N THR A 78 8.15 15.74 -13.93
CA THR A 78 9.47 16.10 -14.42
C THR A 78 10.50 16.07 -13.29
N GLN A 79 11.78 16.12 -13.64
CA GLN A 79 12.86 16.14 -12.66
C GLN A 79 12.79 17.39 -11.74
N SER A 80 12.32 18.51 -12.26
CA SER A 80 12.19 19.76 -11.52
C SER A 80 11.03 19.75 -10.50
N ASN A 81 9.93 19.04 -10.80
CA ASN A 81 8.72 19.06 -9.96
C ASN A 81 8.49 17.81 -9.12
N VAL A 82 9.33 16.77 -9.28
CA VAL A 82 9.16 15.48 -8.59
C VAL A 82 9.14 15.61 -7.06
N ALA A 83 9.88 16.55 -6.49
CA ALA A 83 9.95 16.77 -5.05
C ALA A 83 8.64 17.35 -4.46
N SER A 84 7.89 18.12 -5.24
CA SER A 84 6.61 18.71 -4.83
C SER A 84 5.43 17.77 -5.05
N ARG A 85 5.60 16.68 -5.78
CA ARG A 85 4.54 15.71 -6.09
C ARG A 85 4.19 14.83 -4.90
N ARG A 86 2.92 14.48 -4.83
CA ARG A 86 2.36 13.54 -3.85
C ARG A 86 1.65 12.40 -4.58
N LEU A 87 1.51 11.27 -3.90
CA LEU A 87 0.65 10.19 -4.34
C LEU A 87 -0.72 10.39 -3.69
N TRP A 88 -1.75 10.45 -4.51
CA TRP A 88 -3.14 10.53 -4.10
C TRP A 88 -3.78 9.16 -4.26
N LEU A 89 -4.37 8.67 -3.18
CA LEU A 89 -4.95 7.33 -3.09
C LEU A 89 -6.47 7.48 -2.93
N GLY A 90 -7.23 6.85 -3.80
CA GLY A 90 -8.66 6.70 -3.65
C GLY A 90 -8.97 5.51 -2.75
N LEU A 91 -9.60 5.74 -1.61
CA LEU A 91 -9.99 4.69 -0.67
C LEU A 91 -11.34 4.09 -1.06
N LYS A 92 -11.51 2.80 -0.79
CA LYS A 92 -12.75 2.06 -1.03
C LYS A 92 -13.53 1.86 0.25
N TYR A 93 -14.86 1.93 0.13
CA TYR A 93 -15.80 1.65 1.20
C TYR A 93 -16.86 0.68 0.69
N TRP A 94 -17.29 -0.24 1.55
CA TRP A 94 -18.37 -1.15 1.32
C TRP A 94 -19.31 -1.09 2.52
N GLN A 95 -20.59 -0.82 2.30
CA GLN A 95 -21.60 -0.63 3.36
C GLN A 95 -21.13 0.33 4.48
N SER A 96 -20.51 1.44 4.09
CA SER A 96 -19.91 2.45 4.98
C SER A 96 -18.68 1.99 5.78
N GLU A 97 -18.21 0.77 5.60
CA GLU A 97 -16.97 0.27 6.21
C GLU A 97 -15.80 0.36 5.22
N PRO A 98 -14.59 0.71 5.69
CA PRO A 98 -13.42 0.78 4.84
C PRO A 98 -12.97 -0.62 4.40
N VAL A 99 -12.73 -0.80 3.09
CA VAL A 99 -12.15 -2.04 2.55
C VAL A 99 -10.69 -2.21 3.01
N LEU A 100 -9.96 -1.10 3.08
CA LEU A 100 -8.64 -1.09 3.71
C LEU A 100 -8.85 -1.09 5.23
N GLY A 101 -8.77 -2.26 5.83
CA GLY A 101 -8.89 -2.44 7.27
C GLY A 101 -7.66 -1.92 8.03
N LYS A 102 -7.39 -2.49 9.17
CA LYS A 102 -6.26 -2.07 10.00
C LYS A 102 -4.92 -2.53 9.41
N MET A 103 -4.05 -1.59 9.12
CA MET A 103 -2.67 -1.86 8.73
C MET A 103 -1.76 -1.88 9.95
N SER A 104 -0.81 -2.81 10.01
CA SER A 104 0.20 -2.90 11.07
C SER A 104 1.59 -3.13 10.49
N VAL A 105 2.57 -2.38 10.99
CA VAL A 105 3.98 -2.56 10.62
C VAL A 105 4.56 -3.74 11.39
N VAL A 106 5.16 -4.68 10.67
CA VAL A 106 5.78 -5.88 11.25
C VAL A 106 7.26 -5.64 11.54
N SER A 107 8.04 -5.26 10.54
CA SER A 107 9.45 -4.90 10.72
C SER A 107 9.60 -3.45 11.15
N LYS A 108 10.31 -3.24 12.25
CA LYS A 108 10.66 -1.92 12.78
C LYS A 108 12.12 -1.58 12.47
N PRO A 109 12.53 -0.30 12.50
CA PRO A 109 13.94 0.08 12.25
C PRO A 109 14.94 -0.66 13.14
N LYS A 110 14.60 -0.87 14.42
CA LYS A 110 15.44 -1.61 15.37
C LYS A 110 15.31 -3.14 15.27
N ARG A 111 14.24 -3.65 14.68
CA ARG A 111 13.96 -5.09 14.60
C ARG A 111 13.44 -5.43 13.20
N LYS A 112 14.31 -5.86 12.35
CA LYS A 112 13.98 -6.37 11.02
C LYS A 112 13.62 -7.85 11.13
N ILE A 113 12.53 -8.25 10.49
CA ILE A 113 12.02 -9.62 10.47
C ILE A 113 12.06 -10.12 9.03
N ASN A 114 12.91 -11.10 8.78
CA ASN A 114 12.98 -11.78 7.50
C ASN A 114 12.29 -13.13 7.61
N LEU A 115 11.58 -13.54 6.58
CA LEU A 115 11.00 -14.87 6.49
C LEU A 115 11.47 -15.57 5.21
N ASP A 116 11.83 -16.82 5.38
CA ASP A 116 12.13 -17.74 4.28
C ASP A 116 10.84 -18.36 3.72
N VAL A 117 10.93 -19.05 2.58
CA VAL A 117 9.78 -19.68 1.94
C VAL A 117 9.05 -20.66 2.86
N PRO A 118 9.72 -21.56 3.64
CA PRO A 118 9.05 -22.42 4.61
C PRO A 118 8.29 -21.65 5.68
N GLY A 119 8.89 -20.54 6.21
CA GLY A 119 8.26 -19.66 7.19
C GLY A 119 7.01 -18.97 6.62
N LEU A 120 7.08 -18.49 5.39
CA LEU A 120 5.95 -17.88 4.68
C LEU A 120 4.80 -18.87 4.49
N ARG A 121 5.09 -20.12 4.12
CA ARG A 121 4.08 -21.19 4.00
C ARG A 121 3.33 -21.43 5.29
N ARG A 122 4.02 -21.45 6.44
CA ARG A 122 3.38 -21.56 7.76
C ARG A 122 2.45 -20.38 8.02
N VAL A 123 2.94 -19.14 7.81
CA VAL A 123 2.15 -17.93 8.01
C VAL A 123 0.88 -17.92 7.15
N ILE A 124 0.97 -18.32 5.88
CA ILE A 124 -0.17 -18.37 4.97
C ILE A 124 -1.19 -19.44 5.41
N ARG A 125 -0.75 -20.56 6.00
CA ARG A 125 -1.63 -21.59 6.57
C ARG A 125 -2.31 -21.21 7.88
N GLY A 126 -1.97 -20.03 8.43
CA GLY A 126 -2.48 -19.58 9.72
C GLY A 126 -1.59 -19.93 10.91
N GLU A 127 -0.46 -20.59 10.67
CA GLU A 127 0.48 -20.97 11.72
C GLU A 127 1.45 -19.80 12.02
N ARG A 128 1.91 -19.74 13.25
CA ARG A 128 2.94 -18.78 13.64
C ARG A 128 4.31 -19.22 13.08
N SER A 129 5.05 -18.29 12.53
CA SER A 129 6.46 -18.48 12.16
C SER A 129 7.31 -17.41 12.83
N ASP A 130 8.23 -17.84 13.71
CA ASP A 130 9.05 -16.98 14.56
C ASP A 130 8.19 -15.97 15.35
N THR A 131 8.33 -14.69 14.98
CA THR A 131 7.61 -13.57 15.62
C THR A 131 6.40 -13.09 14.83
N VAL A 132 6.15 -13.68 13.65
CA VAL A 132 5.02 -13.33 12.78
C VAL A 132 3.88 -14.30 13.02
N GLU A 133 2.72 -13.76 13.38
CA GLU A 133 1.50 -14.56 13.51
C GLU A 133 0.98 -14.98 12.14
N GLY A 134 0.33 -16.13 12.07
CA GLY A 134 -0.35 -16.61 10.87
C GLY A 134 -1.47 -15.68 10.39
N LEU A 135 -1.80 -15.77 9.12
CA LEU A 135 -2.96 -15.08 8.55
C LEU A 135 -4.23 -15.75 9.07
N ARG A 136 -5.19 -14.97 9.57
CA ARG A 136 -6.40 -15.48 10.21
C ARG A 136 -7.59 -15.55 9.26
N SER A 137 -7.59 -14.70 8.25
CA SER A 137 -8.69 -14.63 7.28
C SER A 137 -8.16 -14.54 5.84
N PRO A 138 -8.95 -14.96 4.85
CA PRO A 138 -8.56 -14.85 3.43
C PRO A 138 -8.35 -13.38 2.97
N GLY A 139 -8.99 -12.42 3.63
CA GLY A 139 -8.82 -10.99 3.36
C GLY A 139 -7.58 -10.36 3.99
N GLU A 140 -6.84 -11.08 4.84
CA GLU A 140 -5.57 -10.58 5.36
C GLU A 140 -4.45 -10.79 4.35
N SER A 141 -3.59 -9.78 4.23
CA SER A 141 -2.41 -9.82 3.37
C SER A 141 -1.16 -9.39 4.12
N LEU A 142 -0.05 -10.05 3.80
CA LEU A 142 1.27 -9.75 4.35
C LEU A 142 2.20 -9.35 3.20
N TYR A 143 2.82 -8.19 3.31
CA TYR A 143 3.67 -7.64 2.27
C TYR A 143 5.15 -7.71 2.64
N LEU A 144 5.93 -8.14 1.66
CA LEU A 144 7.37 -8.29 1.79
C LEU A 144 8.11 -7.48 0.73
N THR A 145 9.33 -7.10 1.08
CA THR A 145 10.31 -6.68 0.09
C THR A 145 11.34 -7.79 -0.10
N THR A 146 11.50 -8.18 -1.34
CA THR A 146 12.39 -9.26 -1.77
C THR A 146 13.43 -8.70 -2.75
N ASP A 147 14.39 -9.49 -3.15
CA ASP A 147 15.33 -9.20 -4.24
C ASP A 147 14.62 -8.99 -5.60
N ARG A 148 13.49 -9.69 -5.81
CA ARG A 148 12.65 -9.55 -7.02
C ARG A 148 11.61 -8.43 -6.94
N GLY A 149 11.59 -7.67 -5.84
CA GLY A 149 10.71 -6.54 -5.68
C GLY A 149 9.79 -6.62 -4.47
N PHE A 150 8.76 -5.82 -4.49
CA PHE A 150 7.74 -5.74 -3.45
C PHE A 150 6.54 -6.59 -3.86
N MET A 151 6.11 -7.53 -3.02
CA MET A 151 5.03 -8.46 -3.33
C MET A 151 4.33 -8.99 -2.08
N GLU A 152 3.17 -9.61 -2.27
CA GLU A 152 2.39 -10.27 -1.22
C GLU A 152 3.01 -11.64 -0.87
N ALA A 153 2.77 -12.12 0.35
CA ALA A 153 3.32 -13.37 0.87
C ALA A 153 2.94 -14.59 0.01
N ARG A 154 1.72 -14.67 -0.49
CA ARG A 154 1.27 -15.77 -1.36
C ARG A 154 2.05 -15.79 -2.67
N GLU A 155 2.23 -14.62 -3.28
CA GLU A 155 3.06 -14.46 -4.49
C GLU A 155 4.54 -14.80 -4.23
N CYS A 156 5.06 -14.48 -3.03
CA CYS A 156 6.42 -14.87 -2.64
C CYS A 156 6.60 -16.39 -2.58
N VAL A 157 5.61 -17.11 -2.06
CA VAL A 157 5.66 -18.59 -2.00
C VAL A 157 5.58 -19.22 -3.39
N GLU A 158 4.74 -18.70 -4.28
CA GLU A 158 4.66 -19.14 -5.68
C GLU A 158 5.99 -18.96 -6.41
N LYS A 159 6.61 -17.79 -6.23
CA LYS A 159 7.91 -17.46 -6.83
C LYS A 159 9.11 -18.06 -6.10
N LYS A 160 8.88 -18.76 -4.98
CA LYS A 160 9.91 -19.39 -4.12
C LYS A 160 10.97 -18.38 -3.65
N VAL A 161 10.54 -17.20 -3.22
CA VAL A 161 11.40 -16.10 -2.76
C VAL A 161 11.03 -15.72 -1.33
N GLY A 162 12.01 -15.59 -0.46
CA GLY A 162 11.87 -15.02 0.88
C GLY A 162 12.22 -13.53 0.90
N GLY A 163 12.01 -12.89 2.03
CA GLY A 163 12.37 -11.47 2.16
C GLY A 163 12.03 -10.84 3.48
N LEU A 164 12.26 -9.52 3.54
CA LEU A 164 11.95 -8.71 4.70
C LEU A 164 10.44 -8.43 4.76
N VAL A 165 9.83 -8.84 5.84
CA VAL A 165 8.40 -8.58 6.10
C VAL A 165 8.21 -7.10 6.45
N MET A 166 7.32 -6.41 5.77
CA MET A 166 7.13 -4.97 5.90
C MET A 166 5.92 -4.63 6.77
N PHE A 167 4.75 -4.95 6.29
CA PHE A 167 3.49 -4.66 6.98
C PHE A 167 2.43 -5.71 6.65
N ARG A 168 1.39 -5.70 7.45
CA ARG A 168 0.21 -6.56 7.35
C ARG A 168 -1.03 -5.69 7.20
N VAL A 169 -1.97 -6.14 6.40
CA VAL A 169 -3.31 -5.57 6.25
C VAL A 169 -4.31 -6.60 6.76
N LYS A 170 -5.26 -6.13 7.57
CA LYS A 170 -6.36 -6.94 8.09
C LYS A 170 -7.68 -6.40 7.59
#